data_7dd2d5307e91b94a6871e2451a07ab0e
#
_entry.id   7dd2d5307e91b94a6871e2451a07ab0e
#
_cell.length_a   1.000
_cell.length_b   1.000
_cell.length_c   1.000
_cell.angle_alpha   90.00
_cell.angle_beta   90.00
_cell.angle_gamma   90.00
#
_symmetry.space_group_name_H-M   'P 1'
#
loop_
_entity.id
_entity.type
_entity.pdbx_description
1 polymer ?
#
loop_
_entity_poly.entity_id
_entity_poly.type
_entity_poly.pdbx_seq_one_letter_code
_entity_poly.pdbx_strand_id
1 'polypeptide(L)'
;MLGGPFSPEFFESFGPFDGIKRDLWEGGLRVPAIACWPAHIPAGLVVARPSAQWDWLPTFADVAGLPAPARTDGVSLLPALIGQAQASERGPLYFEYNVGGHTPGYPAFEPGRRDRPRNQMQAVCLGDLVGVRYDVKSADDKFEIYDVVADPKETKNLALDPASAALQRKLQETALQSRRPDSTAPRPYDAALVPALATTVTVTGVDWRAYAGPFPWVPDFAALTPVATGTMSRPDPAGVPPSAAAGLLFTGRLIIPADGEYTFYLTTDTGAILRLHAATLIDADFGNAHGTEKSASIRLRAGPHPFRLSLLQAGVHAPVL
;
A
#
# COMPACT_ATOMS: atom_id res chain seq x y z
N MET A 1 21.32 -22.07 -7.63
CA MET A 1 22.16 -21.93 -8.83
C MET A 1 21.26 -21.47 -9.98
N LEU A 2 21.34 -20.20 -10.39
CA LEU A 2 20.73 -19.75 -11.64
C LEU A 2 21.80 -19.86 -12.74
N GLY A 3 22.26 -21.08 -12.98
CA GLY A 3 23.20 -21.41 -14.04
C GLY A 3 22.45 -21.61 -15.36
N GLY A 4 21.92 -20.54 -15.91
CA GLY A 4 21.59 -20.47 -17.33
C GLY A 4 22.77 -19.85 -18.10
N PRO A 5 22.81 -19.95 -19.43
CA PRO A 5 23.87 -19.36 -20.26
C PRO A 5 23.93 -17.81 -20.18
N PHE A 6 23.05 -17.18 -19.39
CA PHE A 6 22.95 -15.72 -19.23
C PHE A 6 23.26 -15.34 -17.80
N SER A 7 24.47 -14.80 -17.57
CA SER A 7 24.84 -14.25 -16.28
C SER A 7 24.29 -12.81 -16.14
N PRO A 8 23.56 -12.48 -15.06
CA PRO A 8 23.19 -11.10 -14.77
C PRO A 8 24.40 -10.16 -14.67
N GLU A 9 25.52 -10.66 -14.21
CA GLU A 9 26.79 -9.92 -14.12
C GLU A 9 27.36 -9.60 -15.50
N PHE A 10 27.31 -10.56 -16.44
CA PHE A 10 27.77 -10.34 -17.80
C PHE A 10 27.00 -9.24 -18.53
N PHE A 11 25.69 -9.14 -18.27
CA PHE A 11 24.82 -8.12 -18.87
C PHE A 11 24.66 -6.87 -18.01
N GLU A 12 25.30 -6.83 -16.83
CA GLU A 12 25.08 -5.76 -15.84
C GLU A 12 23.59 -5.45 -15.64
N SER A 13 22.77 -6.50 -15.61
CA SER A 13 21.30 -6.38 -15.66
C SER A 13 20.69 -5.76 -14.40
N PHE A 14 21.47 -5.53 -13.37
CA PHE A 14 21.13 -4.76 -12.17
C PHE A 14 21.45 -3.25 -12.32
N GLY A 15 22.06 -2.83 -13.45
CA GLY A 15 22.43 -1.44 -13.70
C GLY A 15 23.39 -0.89 -12.65
N PRO A 16 23.23 0.39 -12.23
CA PRO A 16 24.07 1.01 -11.21
C PRO A 16 23.72 0.59 -9.78
N PHE A 17 22.77 -0.33 -9.61
CA PHE A 17 22.20 -0.71 -8.32
C PHE A 17 22.86 -1.97 -7.75
N ASP A 18 22.62 -2.23 -6.48
CA ASP A 18 22.90 -3.52 -5.85
C ASP A 18 21.61 -4.37 -5.78
N GLY A 19 21.77 -5.69 -5.70
CA GLY A 19 20.67 -6.65 -5.70
C GLY A 19 20.23 -7.07 -7.09
N ILE A 20 19.56 -8.21 -7.14
CA ILE A 20 18.93 -8.77 -8.35
C ILE A 20 17.55 -9.33 -7.98
N LYS A 21 16.86 -9.93 -8.93
CA LYS A 21 15.62 -10.67 -8.70
C LYS A 21 15.62 -11.40 -7.36
N ARG A 22 14.63 -11.15 -6.53
CA ARG A 22 14.42 -11.65 -5.15
C ARG A 22 15.13 -10.84 -4.05
N ASP A 23 15.89 -9.83 -4.38
CA ASP A 23 16.38 -8.86 -3.40
C ASP A 23 15.40 -7.68 -3.27
N LEU A 24 15.47 -6.96 -2.14
CA LEU A 24 14.67 -5.77 -1.89
C LEU A 24 15.50 -4.47 -1.94
N TRP A 25 16.76 -4.54 -2.35
CA TRP A 25 17.50 -3.36 -2.79
C TRP A 25 17.04 -2.92 -4.18
N GLU A 26 17.40 -1.72 -4.59
CA GLU A 26 16.95 -1.09 -5.83
C GLU A 26 17.14 -1.97 -7.07
N GLY A 27 18.25 -2.70 -7.18
CA GLY A 27 18.51 -3.62 -8.31
C GLY A 27 17.60 -4.86 -8.34
N GLY A 28 16.93 -5.17 -7.22
CA GLY A 28 15.94 -6.24 -7.14
C GLY A 28 14.51 -5.76 -7.29
N LEU A 29 14.25 -4.48 -7.04
CA LEU A 29 12.91 -3.87 -7.08
C LEU A 29 12.65 -3.08 -8.37
N ARG A 30 13.63 -2.33 -8.87
CA ARG A 30 13.44 -1.52 -10.08
C ARG A 30 13.33 -2.37 -11.33
N VAL A 31 12.32 -2.05 -12.11
CA VAL A 31 12.12 -2.60 -13.46
C VAL A 31 11.86 -1.44 -14.42
N PRO A 32 12.37 -1.50 -15.67
CA PRO A 32 12.04 -0.50 -16.67
C PRO A 32 10.56 -0.58 -17.02
N ALA A 33 9.93 0.58 -17.20
CA ALA A 33 8.56 0.68 -17.68
C ALA A 33 8.48 1.67 -18.85
N ILE A 34 7.78 1.27 -19.92
CA ILE A 34 7.55 2.10 -21.09
C ILE A 34 6.06 2.07 -21.39
N ALA A 35 5.47 3.25 -21.54
CA ALA A 35 4.09 3.41 -21.97
C ALA A 35 4.03 4.14 -23.31
N CYS A 36 3.20 3.64 -24.22
CA CYS A 36 2.98 4.25 -25.51
C CYS A 36 1.48 4.34 -25.77
N TRP A 37 1.00 5.57 -25.96
CA TRP A 37 -0.38 5.85 -26.34
C TRP A 37 -0.38 7.07 -27.27
N PRO A 38 -0.27 6.84 -28.61
CA PRO A 38 -0.18 7.91 -29.56
C PRO A 38 -1.30 8.93 -29.42
N ALA A 39 -0.99 10.19 -29.59
CA ALA A 39 -1.85 11.36 -29.43
C ALA A 39 -2.28 11.68 -27.97
N HIS A 40 -1.95 10.87 -26.99
CA HIS A 40 -2.28 11.08 -25.58
C HIS A 40 -1.02 11.26 -24.72
N ILE A 41 -0.05 10.36 -24.88
CA ILE A 41 1.23 10.44 -24.15
C ILE A 41 2.23 11.21 -25.03
N PRO A 42 2.79 12.34 -24.57
CA PRO A 42 3.82 13.06 -25.31
C PRO A 42 5.04 12.19 -25.60
N ALA A 43 5.55 12.27 -26.83
CA ALA A 43 6.76 11.55 -27.20
C ALA A 43 7.96 12.04 -26.40
N GLY A 44 8.79 11.12 -25.90
CA GLY A 44 9.99 11.43 -25.13
C GLY A 44 9.73 11.90 -23.69
N LEU A 45 8.49 11.85 -23.21
CA LEU A 45 8.19 12.16 -21.81
C LEU A 45 8.87 11.16 -20.87
N VAL A 46 9.60 11.68 -19.88
CA VAL A 46 10.18 10.90 -18.77
C VAL A 46 9.44 11.23 -17.49
N VAL A 47 8.89 10.20 -16.84
CA VAL A 47 8.20 10.32 -15.55
C VAL A 47 9.13 9.79 -14.47
N ALA A 48 9.74 10.70 -13.68
CA ALA A 48 10.67 10.34 -12.61
C ALA A 48 9.98 9.90 -11.30
N ARG A 49 8.65 10.02 -11.23
CA ARG A 49 7.89 9.65 -10.04
C ARG A 49 8.01 8.16 -9.74
N PRO A 50 8.27 7.76 -8.46
CA PRO A 50 8.18 6.37 -8.06
C PRO A 50 6.80 5.78 -8.40
N SER A 51 6.79 4.62 -9.04
CA SER A 51 5.59 3.86 -9.39
C SER A 51 5.77 2.39 -9.06
N ALA A 52 4.68 1.65 -8.98
CA ALA A 52 4.71 0.23 -8.71
C ALA A 52 3.79 -0.52 -9.67
N GLN A 53 4.02 -1.84 -9.80
CA GLN A 53 3.27 -2.68 -10.73
C GLN A 53 1.74 -2.61 -10.49
N TRP A 54 1.31 -2.45 -9.23
CA TRP A 54 -0.12 -2.34 -8.89
C TRP A 54 -0.75 -0.99 -9.26
N ASP A 55 0.02 -0.01 -9.73
CA ASP A 55 -0.51 1.28 -10.24
C ASP A 55 -1.15 1.15 -11.62
N TRP A 56 -0.82 0.09 -12.37
CA TRP A 56 -1.37 -0.10 -13.70
C TRP A 56 -2.87 -0.40 -13.69
N LEU A 57 -3.39 -1.11 -12.68
CA LEU A 57 -4.82 -1.38 -12.59
C LEU A 57 -5.66 -0.08 -12.47
N PRO A 58 -5.39 0.81 -11.51
CA PRO A 58 -6.09 2.09 -11.46
C PRO A 58 -5.81 2.98 -12.68
N THR A 59 -4.64 2.89 -13.30
CA THR A 59 -4.32 3.63 -14.53
C THR A 59 -5.21 3.17 -15.69
N PHE A 60 -5.38 1.86 -15.88
CA PHE A 60 -6.25 1.35 -16.95
C PHE A 60 -7.73 1.64 -16.67
N ALA A 61 -8.16 1.59 -15.42
CA ALA A 61 -9.52 2.01 -15.07
C ALA A 61 -9.75 3.48 -15.45
N ASP A 62 -8.80 4.35 -15.10
CA ASP A 62 -8.86 5.79 -15.40
C ASP A 62 -8.86 6.06 -16.92
N VAL A 63 -8.02 5.37 -17.69
CA VAL A 63 -8.02 5.40 -19.16
C VAL A 63 -9.38 4.98 -19.74
N ALA A 64 -10.05 4.02 -19.11
CA ALA A 64 -11.37 3.54 -19.52
C ALA A 64 -12.52 4.45 -19.04
N GLY A 65 -12.24 5.54 -18.33
CA GLY A 65 -13.26 6.41 -17.74
C GLY A 65 -14.01 5.76 -16.56
N LEU A 66 -13.42 4.73 -15.94
CA LEU A 66 -13.96 4.04 -14.78
C LEU A 66 -13.23 4.48 -13.50
N PRO A 67 -13.90 4.53 -12.36
CA PRO A 67 -13.22 4.82 -11.11
C PRO A 67 -12.26 3.69 -10.74
N ALA A 68 -11.12 4.03 -10.17
CA ALA A 68 -10.19 3.03 -9.64
C ALA A 68 -10.86 2.18 -8.55
N PRO A 69 -10.64 0.85 -8.50
CA PRO A 69 -11.21 0.02 -7.45
C PRO A 69 -10.53 0.27 -6.11
N ALA A 70 -11.32 0.37 -5.03
CA ALA A 70 -10.80 0.61 -3.67
C ALA A 70 -9.94 -0.53 -3.10
N ARG A 71 -10.00 -1.71 -3.71
CA ARG A 71 -9.21 -2.89 -3.31
C ARG A 71 -7.73 -2.81 -3.68
N THR A 72 -7.33 -1.92 -4.59
CA THR A 72 -5.92 -1.72 -4.96
C THR A 72 -5.23 -0.75 -4.02
N ASP A 73 -3.93 -0.93 -3.82
CA ASP A 73 -3.05 0.04 -3.16
C ASP A 73 -2.38 0.98 -4.17
N GLY A 74 -2.69 0.81 -5.46
CA GLY A 74 -2.17 1.61 -6.55
C GLY A 74 -2.83 2.97 -6.68
N VAL A 75 -2.12 3.86 -7.37
CA VAL A 75 -2.63 5.16 -7.79
C VAL A 75 -2.50 5.28 -9.30
N SER A 76 -3.47 5.94 -9.96
CA SER A 76 -3.41 6.13 -11.40
C SER A 76 -2.16 6.91 -11.80
N LEU A 77 -1.43 6.42 -12.79
CA LEU A 77 -0.31 7.10 -13.42
C LEU A 77 -0.76 7.98 -14.60
N LEU A 78 -2.05 7.93 -14.99
CA LEU A 78 -2.55 8.62 -16.18
C LEU A 78 -2.22 10.11 -16.18
N PRO A 79 -2.43 10.91 -15.11
CA PRO A 79 -2.07 12.32 -15.12
C PRO A 79 -0.59 12.54 -15.42
N ALA A 80 0.30 11.77 -14.79
CA ALA A 80 1.74 11.88 -15.04
C ALA A 80 2.12 11.45 -16.47
N LEU A 81 1.50 10.40 -17.01
CA LEU A 81 1.75 9.91 -18.36
C LEU A 81 1.31 10.89 -19.44
N ILE A 82 0.30 11.71 -19.20
CA ILE A 82 -0.17 12.74 -20.15
C ILE A 82 0.43 14.14 -19.85
N GLY A 83 1.44 14.21 -18.98
CA GLY A 83 2.16 15.44 -18.67
C GLY A 83 1.41 16.40 -17.73
N GLN A 84 0.41 15.92 -16.99
CA GLN A 84 -0.33 16.72 -16.01
C GLN A 84 0.25 16.58 -14.61
N ALA A 85 0.02 17.58 -13.76
CA ALA A 85 0.32 17.49 -12.34
C ALA A 85 -0.59 16.45 -11.68
N GLN A 86 -0.02 15.64 -10.80
CA GLN A 86 -0.79 14.64 -10.09
C GLN A 86 -1.54 15.26 -8.91
N ALA A 87 -2.83 15.00 -8.83
CA ALA A 87 -3.71 15.59 -7.83
C ALA A 87 -3.52 15.03 -6.41
N SER A 88 -2.89 13.85 -6.27
CA SER A 88 -2.68 13.20 -4.96
C SER A 88 -1.24 12.81 -4.74
N GLU A 89 -0.75 13.01 -3.52
CA GLU A 89 0.52 12.43 -3.10
C GLU A 89 0.40 10.91 -2.99
N ARG A 90 1.46 10.23 -3.40
CA ARG A 90 1.56 8.79 -3.22
C ARG A 90 1.85 8.48 -1.74
N GLY A 91 1.09 7.55 -1.17
CA GLY A 91 1.43 6.94 0.11
C GLY A 91 2.73 6.11 0.05
N PRO A 92 3.18 5.60 1.19
CA PRO A 92 4.36 4.73 1.25
C PRO A 92 4.23 3.53 0.31
N LEU A 93 5.35 3.12 -0.32
CA LEU A 93 5.43 1.81 -0.95
C LEU A 93 5.94 0.80 0.08
N TYR A 94 5.22 -0.29 0.25
CA TYR A 94 5.58 -1.39 1.13
C TYR A 94 5.77 -2.68 0.34
N PHE A 95 6.92 -3.33 0.56
CA PHE A 95 7.25 -4.61 -0.04
C PHE A 95 7.58 -5.61 1.07
N GLU A 96 7.09 -6.82 0.90
CA GLU A 96 7.35 -7.94 1.78
C GLU A 96 7.63 -9.18 0.94
N TYR A 97 8.73 -9.88 1.24
CA TYR A 97 9.08 -11.09 0.53
C TYR A 97 9.75 -12.12 1.45
N ASN A 98 9.24 -13.34 1.41
CA ASN A 98 9.84 -14.47 2.11
C ASN A 98 10.38 -15.47 1.08
N VAL A 99 11.69 -15.56 0.98
CA VAL A 99 12.36 -16.50 0.07
C VAL A 99 13.70 -16.90 0.65
N GLY A 100 13.98 -18.20 0.66
CA GLY A 100 15.28 -18.70 1.07
C GLY A 100 16.41 -18.33 0.09
N GLY A 101 17.64 -18.68 0.44
CA GLY A 101 18.83 -18.44 -0.34
C GLY A 101 19.53 -17.13 0.05
N HIS A 102 20.44 -16.70 -0.81
CA HIS A 102 21.33 -15.58 -0.55
C HIS A 102 21.35 -14.63 -1.76
N THR A 103 21.65 -13.36 -1.49
CA THR A 103 22.06 -12.41 -2.52
C THR A 103 23.35 -12.93 -3.16
N PRO A 104 23.50 -12.90 -4.49
CA PRO A 104 24.74 -13.37 -5.12
C PRO A 104 25.97 -12.58 -4.65
N GLY A 105 27.10 -13.29 -4.56
CA GLY A 105 28.39 -12.70 -4.20
C GLY A 105 29.09 -11.98 -5.36
N TYR A 106 28.38 -11.19 -6.15
CA TYR A 106 28.97 -10.50 -7.29
C TYR A 106 29.98 -9.43 -6.84
N PRO A 107 31.19 -9.37 -7.47
CA PRO A 107 32.19 -8.34 -7.17
C PRO A 107 31.68 -6.90 -7.30
N ALA A 108 30.70 -6.67 -8.17
CA ALA A 108 30.06 -5.37 -8.39
C ALA A 108 29.22 -4.90 -7.20
N PHE A 109 28.74 -5.82 -6.34
CA PHE A 109 27.92 -5.47 -5.17
C PHE A 109 28.78 -5.02 -4.01
N GLU A 110 28.22 -4.18 -3.15
CA GLU A 110 28.83 -3.79 -1.89
C GLU A 110 29.18 -5.03 -1.05
N PRO A 111 30.35 -5.09 -0.39
CA PRO A 111 30.79 -6.27 0.34
C PRO A 111 29.79 -6.79 1.37
N GLY A 112 29.09 -5.91 2.08
CA GLY A 112 28.09 -6.27 3.10
C GLY A 112 26.82 -6.89 2.54
N ARG A 113 26.65 -6.96 1.23
CA ARG A 113 25.47 -7.53 0.56
C ARG A 113 25.73 -8.86 -0.11
N ARG A 114 26.98 -9.15 -0.38
CA ARG A 114 27.41 -10.41 -0.98
C ARG A 114 27.07 -11.57 -0.06
N ASP A 115 26.46 -12.60 -0.61
CA ASP A 115 26.06 -13.82 0.11
C ASP A 115 25.15 -13.57 1.33
N ARG A 116 24.48 -12.42 1.38
CA ARG A 116 23.59 -12.07 2.48
C ARG A 116 22.34 -12.96 2.48
N PRO A 117 21.96 -13.58 3.61
CA PRO A 117 20.73 -14.36 3.73
C PRO A 117 19.50 -13.50 3.44
N ARG A 118 18.59 -14.04 2.62
CA ARG A 118 17.33 -13.36 2.27
C ARG A 118 16.25 -13.62 3.32
N ASN A 119 15.77 -14.84 3.42
CA ASN A 119 14.66 -15.24 4.30
C ASN A 119 13.49 -14.25 4.26
N GLN A 120 13.00 -13.82 5.43
CA GLN A 120 11.97 -12.78 5.52
C GLN A 120 12.59 -11.40 5.31
N MET A 121 12.09 -10.66 4.33
CA MET A 121 12.59 -9.33 3.98
C MET A 121 11.45 -8.33 3.93
N GLN A 122 11.75 -7.07 4.22
CA GLN A 122 10.82 -5.95 4.07
C GLN A 122 11.54 -4.73 3.51
N ALA A 123 10.82 -3.96 2.67
CA ALA A 123 11.22 -2.63 2.26
C ALA A 123 10.05 -1.64 2.40
N VAL A 124 10.37 -0.42 2.81
CA VAL A 124 9.42 0.70 2.93
C VAL A 124 10.02 1.91 2.25
N CYS A 125 9.35 2.43 1.22
CA CYS A 125 9.78 3.64 0.54
C CYS A 125 8.94 4.84 1.02
N LEU A 126 9.60 5.88 1.50
CA LEU A 126 9.03 7.15 1.95
C LEU A 126 9.62 8.30 1.11
N GLY A 127 9.05 8.54 -0.07
CA GLY A 127 9.67 9.45 -1.05
C GLY A 127 11.01 8.88 -1.54
N ASP A 128 12.07 9.66 -1.40
CA ASP A 128 13.43 9.30 -1.84
C ASP A 128 14.18 8.41 -0.84
N LEU A 129 13.61 8.23 0.37
CA LEU A 129 14.20 7.40 1.42
C LEU A 129 13.61 6.00 1.40
N VAL A 130 14.48 5.01 1.41
CA VAL A 130 14.11 3.59 1.46
C VAL A 130 14.72 2.97 2.71
N GLY A 131 13.85 2.34 3.51
CA GLY A 131 14.26 1.43 4.57
C GLY A 131 14.17 0.00 4.08
N VAL A 132 15.23 -0.77 4.24
CA VAL A 132 15.25 -2.19 3.86
C VAL A 132 15.79 -3.03 5.01
N ARG A 133 15.24 -4.24 5.21
CA ARG A 133 15.73 -5.19 6.20
C ARG A 133 15.60 -6.63 5.70
N TYR A 134 16.59 -7.43 6.03
CA TYR A 134 16.78 -8.80 5.60
C TYR A 134 16.81 -9.75 6.79
N ASP A 135 16.43 -11.00 6.57
CA ASP A 135 16.41 -12.07 7.59
C ASP A 135 15.68 -11.64 8.87
N VAL A 136 14.56 -10.97 8.70
CA VAL A 136 13.78 -10.34 9.77
C VAL A 136 13.26 -11.40 10.74
N LYS A 137 13.47 -11.20 12.04
CA LYS A 137 13.05 -12.08 13.14
C LYS A 137 11.94 -11.47 13.99
N SER A 138 11.86 -10.14 14.01
CA SER A 138 10.85 -9.43 14.80
C SER A 138 10.46 -8.08 14.19
N ALA A 139 9.40 -7.47 14.72
CA ALA A 139 8.99 -6.12 14.35
C ALA A 139 10.02 -5.06 14.72
N ASP A 140 10.83 -5.31 15.76
CA ASP A 140 11.81 -4.38 16.32
C ASP A 140 13.13 -4.38 15.56
N ASP A 141 13.33 -5.34 14.63
CA ASP A 141 14.53 -5.37 13.79
C ASP A 141 14.64 -4.06 13.01
N LYS A 142 15.85 -3.51 13.00
CA LYS A 142 16.11 -2.21 12.41
C LYS A 142 16.20 -2.29 10.88
N PHE A 143 15.71 -1.24 10.24
CA PHE A 143 15.95 -1.00 8.83
C PHE A 143 17.34 -0.42 8.61
N GLU A 144 18.01 -0.83 7.57
CA GLU A 144 19.03 -0.05 6.88
C GLU A 144 18.30 1.03 6.10
N ILE A 145 18.82 2.25 6.06
CA ILE A 145 18.11 3.41 5.48
C ILE A 145 19.02 4.05 4.45
N TYR A 146 18.47 4.31 3.26
CA TYR A 146 19.20 4.88 2.13
C TYR A 146 18.40 5.98 1.45
N ASP A 147 19.11 6.98 0.92
CA ASP A 147 18.58 7.96 -0.03
C ASP A 147 18.87 7.43 -1.43
N VAL A 148 17.86 6.84 -2.08
CA VAL A 148 18.03 6.16 -3.38
C VAL A 148 18.12 7.09 -4.58
N VAL A 149 17.95 8.40 -4.37
CA VAL A 149 18.17 9.42 -5.40
C VAL A 149 19.62 9.92 -5.34
N ALA A 150 20.10 10.26 -4.15
CA ALA A 150 21.47 10.74 -3.95
C ALA A 150 22.50 9.58 -3.99
N ASP A 151 22.10 8.39 -3.57
CA ASP A 151 22.92 7.19 -3.51
C ASP A 151 22.16 5.97 -4.11
N PRO A 152 22.03 5.90 -5.43
CA PRO A 152 21.27 4.83 -6.10
C PRO A 152 21.78 3.42 -5.82
N LYS A 153 23.07 3.29 -5.47
CA LYS A 153 23.70 2.02 -5.10
C LYS A 153 23.49 1.68 -3.63
N GLU A 154 22.90 2.59 -2.85
CA GLU A 154 22.59 2.39 -1.43
C GLU A 154 23.84 2.04 -0.59
N THR A 155 24.96 2.73 -0.83
CA THR A 155 26.25 2.47 -0.18
C THR A 155 26.35 3.07 1.22
N LYS A 156 25.62 4.17 1.47
CA LYS A 156 25.67 4.93 2.71
C LYS A 156 24.44 4.66 3.58
N ASN A 157 24.56 3.75 4.54
CA ASN A 157 23.47 3.47 5.49
C ASN A 157 23.29 4.63 6.47
N LEU A 158 22.20 5.40 6.30
CA LEU A 158 21.82 6.54 7.14
C LEU A 158 21.37 6.13 8.54
N ALA A 159 20.97 4.86 8.75
CA ALA A 159 20.54 4.35 10.05
C ALA A 159 21.67 4.33 11.10
N LEU A 160 22.93 4.47 10.67
CA LEU A 160 24.08 4.56 11.56
C LEU A 160 24.18 5.93 12.25
N ASP A 161 23.49 6.96 11.73
CA ASP A 161 23.41 8.28 12.35
C ASP A 161 22.31 8.28 13.41
N PRO A 162 22.60 8.65 14.67
CA PRO A 162 21.58 8.80 15.73
C PRO A 162 20.42 9.74 15.35
N ALA A 163 20.64 10.73 14.50
CA ALA A 163 19.60 11.62 13.99
C ALA A 163 18.49 10.86 13.21
N SER A 164 18.79 9.69 12.69
CA SER A 164 17.82 8.84 11.98
C SER A 164 16.84 8.08 12.88
N ALA A 165 16.92 8.22 14.21
CA ALA A 165 16.07 7.46 15.14
C ALA A 165 14.55 7.70 14.93
N ALA A 166 14.15 8.92 14.58
CA ALA A 166 12.75 9.24 14.28
C ALA A 166 12.29 8.59 12.98
N LEU A 167 13.14 8.61 11.96
CA LEU A 167 12.88 7.94 10.67
C LEU A 167 12.81 6.42 10.83
N GLN A 168 13.71 5.84 11.63
CA GLN A 168 13.70 4.42 11.95
C GLN A 168 12.35 3.98 12.55
N ARG A 169 11.86 4.73 13.56
CA ARG A 169 10.52 4.48 14.12
C ARG A 169 9.42 4.62 13.08
N LYS A 170 9.47 5.67 12.26
CA LYS A 170 8.49 5.88 11.20
C LYS A 170 8.43 4.73 10.21
N LEU A 171 9.57 4.16 9.81
CA LEU A 171 9.64 3.00 8.92
C LEU A 171 9.04 1.74 9.57
N GLN A 172 9.36 1.46 10.84
CA GLN A 172 8.80 0.34 11.59
C GLN A 172 7.28 0.46 11.75
N GLU A 173 6.79 1.65 12.13
CA GLU A 173 5.36 1.95 12.24
C GLU A 173 4.66 1.80 10.88
N THR A 174 5.24 2.35 9.82
CA THR A 174 4.68 2.27 8.46
C THR A 174 4.59 0.83 7.98
N ALA A 175 5.60 0.00 8.22
CA ALA A 175 5.58 -1.41 7.87
C ALA A 175 4.39 -2.13 8.53
N LEU A 176 4.18 -1.94 9.84
CA LEU A 176 3.07 -2.54 10.58
C LEU A 176 1.70 -1.97 10.16
N GLN A 177 1.63 -0.68 9.85
CA GLN A 177 0.39 0.00 9.43
C GLN A 177 0.00 -0.28 7.98
N SER A 178 0.93 -0.72 7.15
CA SER A 178 0.69 -1.06 5.73
C SER A 178 0.44 -2.55 5.51
N ARG A 179 0.95 -3.39 6.40
CA ARG A 179 0.92 -4.83 6.25
C ARG A 179 -0.46 -5.39 6.54
N ARG A 180 -0.92 -6.30 5.66
CA ARG A 180 -2.09 -7.14 5.89
C ARG A 180 -1.64 -8.47 6.51
N PRO A 181 -2.08 -8.83 7.74
CA PRO A 181 -1.83 -10.15 8.30
C PRO A 181 -2.46 -11.25 7.44
N ASP A 182 -1.74 -12.38 7.30
CA ASP A 182 -2.21 -13.54 6.58
C ASP A 182 -1.89 -14.81 7.40
N SER A 183 -2.92 -15.45 7.91
CA SER A 183 -2.78 -16.67 8.74
C SER A 183 -2.23 -17.87 7.95
N THR A 184 -2.34 -17.86 6.62
CA THR A 184 -1.81 -18.91 5.74
C THR A 184 -0.31 -18.72 5.45
N ALA A 185 0.21 -17.53 5.73
CA ALA A 185 1.60 -17.17 5.51
C ALA A 185 2.16 -16.37 6.70
N PRO A 186 2.28 -16.98 7.88
CA PRO A 186 2.68 -16.29 9.11
C PRO A 186 4.09 -15.67 8.99
N ARG A 187 4.28 -14.53 9.64
CA ARG A 187 5.53 -13.77 9.64
C ARG A 187 6.04 -13.55 11.06
N PRO A 188 7.35 -13.37 11.26
CA PRO A 188 7.95 -13.17 12.59
C PRO A 188 7.39 -11.98 13.37
N TYR A 189 6.79 -11.02 12.71
CA TYR A 189 6.24 -9.80 13.29
C TYR A 189 4.71 -9.80 13.42
N ASP A 190 4.02 -10.92 13.18
CA ASP A 190 2.55 -11.01 13.28
C ASP A 190 2.02 -10.81 14.70
N ALA A 191 2.84 -11.13 15.70
CA ALA A 191 2.50 -10.89 17.10
C ALA A 191 2.62 -9.42 17.53
N ALA A 192 3.24 -8.57 16.70
CA ALA A 192 3.41 -7.14 17.02
C ALA A 192 2.07 -6.41 16.96
N LEU A 193 1.91 -5.43 17.85
CA LEU A 193 0.75 -4.53 17.83
C LEU A 193 0.97 -3.45 16.78
N VAL A 194 -0.02 -3.26 15.90
CA VAL A 194 -0.03 -2.13 14.98
C VAL A 194 -0.09 -0.83 15.81
N PRO A 195 0.84 0.10 15.62
CA PRO A 195 0.90 1.31 16.42
C PRO A 195 -0.25 2.27 16.09
N ALA A 196 -0.79 2.91 17.12
CA ALA A 196 -1.75 3.99 17.00
C ALA A 196 -1.10 5.23 16.38
N LEU A 197 -1.91 6.17 15.91
CA LEU A 197 -1.39 7.48 15.47
C LEU A 197 -0.84 8.25 16.67
N ALA A 198 0.35 8.82 16.52
CA ALA A 198 0.91 9.78 17.47
C ALA A 198 0.17 11.13 17.31
N THR A 199 -0.97 11.27 17.98
CA THR A 199 -1.75 12.51 17.94
C THR A 199 -2.41 12.78 19.29
N THR A 200 -2.42 14.03 19.69
CA THR A 200 -3.15 14.53 20.87
C THR A 200 -4.55 15.02 20.51
N VAL A 201 -4.89 15.09 19.22
CA VAL A 201 -6.19 15.60 18.76
C VAL A 201 -7.26 14.52 18.93
N THR A 202 -8.17 14.73 19.85
CA THR A 202 -9.39 13.93 20.00
C THR A 202 -10.39 14.37 18.93
N VAL A 203 -10.40 13.66 17.79
CA VAL A 203 -11.48 13.82 16.80
C VAL A 203 -12.57 12.82 17.19
N THR A 204 -13.73 13.34 17.58
CA THR A 204 -14.92 12.54 17.85
C THR A 204 -15.83 12.61 16.61
N GLY A 205 -16.35 11.45 16.21
CA GLY A 205 -17.27 11.34 15.07
C GLY A 205 -16.63 10.70 13.84
N VAL A 206 -17.49 10.46 12.90
CA VAL A 206 -17.21 9.84 11.61
C VAL A 206 -17.67 10.78 10.50
N ASP A 207 -16.76 11.14 9.63
CA ASP A 207 -17.12 11.85 8.42
C ASP A 207 -17.70 10.87 7.41
N TRP A 208 -18.80 11.26 6.75
CA TRP A 208 -19.36 10.51 5.65
C TRP A 208 -19.42 11.34 4.38
N ARG A 209 -19.29 10.65 3.26
CA ARG A 209 -19.45 11.22 1.92
C ARG A 209 -20.28 10.28 1.07
N ALA A 210 -21.24 10.83 0.33
CA ALA A 210 -22.12 10.11 -0.57
C ALA A 210 -21.77 10.43 -2.02
N TYR A 211 -21.84 9.43 -2.88
CA TYR A 211 -21.43 9.53 -4.27
C TYR A 211 -22.51 9.01 -5.21
N ALA A 212 -22.74 9.72 -6.33
CA ALA A 212 -23.62 9.26 -7.39
C ALA A 212 -22.91 8.18 -8.24
N GLY A 213 -23.67 7.16 -8.69
CA GLY A 213 -23.21 6.07 -9.53
C GLY A 213 -23.97 5.96 -10.83
N PRO A 214 -23.93 4.83 -11.49
CA PRO A 214 -23.58 3.49 -10.97
C PRO A 214 -22.07 3.22 -10.91
N PHE A 215 -21.69 2.27 -10.05
CA PHE A 215 -20.30 1.80 -9.92
C PHE A 215 -20.21 0.28 -10.19
N PRO A 216 -19.22 -0.18 -11.01
CA PRO A 216 -19.07 -1.60 -11.29
C PRO A 216 -18.45 -2.40 -10.12
N TRP A 217 -17.82 -1.71 -9.18
CA TRP A 217 -17.17 -2.21 -7.96
C TRP A 217 -17.15 -1.10 -6.92
N VAL A 218 -16.72 -1.40 -5.70
CA VAL A 218 -16.44 -0.37 -4.68
C VAL A 218 -15.28 0.51 -5.18
N PRO A 219 -15.54 1.78 -5.53
CA PRO A 219 -14.50 2.65 -6.09
C PRO A 219 -13.58 3.22 -5.01
N ASP A 220 -12.40 3.69 -5.40
CA ASP A 220 -11.64 4.61 -4.58
C ASP A 220 -12.35 5.98 -4.58
N PHE A 221 -13.21 6.16 -3.61
CA PHE A 221 -14.00 7.38 -3.47
C PHE A 221 -13.16 8.64 -3.26
N ALA A 222 -11.89 8.51 -2.84
CA ALA A 222 -11.02 9.68 -2.64
C ALA A 222 -10.74 10.44 -3.94
N ALA A 223 -10.82 9.77 -5.09
CA ALA A 223 -10.65 10.36 -6.41
C ALA A 223 -11.95 10.95 -6.99
N LEU A 224 -13.09 10.78 -6.32
CA LEU A 224 -14.39 11.17 -6.82
C LEU A 224 -14.95 12.40 -6.08
N THR A 225 -15.81 13.15 -6.76
CA THR A 225 -16.52 14.28 -6.14
C THR A 225 -17.79 13.80 -5.44
N PRO A 226 -17.94 14.02 -4.11
CA PRO A 226 -19.13 13.65 -3.38
C PRO A 226 -20.33 14.53 -3.76
N VAL A 227 -21.51 13.96 -3.77
CA VAL A 227 -22.78 14.70 -3.96
C VAL A 227 -23.36 15.22 -2.63
N ALA A 228 -22.94 14.62 -1.50
CA ALA A 228 -23.29 15.08 -0.16
C ALA A 228 -22.22 14.66 0.84
N THR A 229 -22.09 15.41 1.91
CA THR A 229 -21.14 15.15 3.01
C THR A 229 -21.76 15.50 4.34
N GLY A 230 -21.25 14.90 5.42
CA GLY A 230 -21.65 15.25 6.77
C GLY A 230 -20.84 14.49 7.82
N THR A 231 -21.27 14.59 9.06
CA THR A 231 -20.65 13.91 10.20
C THR A 231 -21.71 13.16 11.00
N MET A 232 -21.30 12.07 11.65
CA MET A 232 -22.14 11.28 12.54
C MET A 232 -21.30 10.66 13.66
N SER A 233 -21.95 10.08 14.66
CA SER A 233 -21.24 9.49 15.81
C SER A 233 -20.61 8.12 15.50
N ARG A 234 -21.18 7.39 14.54
CA ARG A 234 -20.72 6.05 14.10
C ARG A 234 -21.07 5.83 12.63
N PRO A 235 -20.39 4.93 11.91
CA PRO A 235 -20.83 4.57 10.56
C PRO A 235 -22.25 4.01 10.59
N ASP A 236 -23.17 4.67 9.91
CA ASP A 236 -24.57 4.25 9.78
C ASP A 236 -25.06 4.60 8.37
N PRO A 237 -25.07 3.64 7.44
CA PRO A 237 -25.57 3.87 6.08
C PRO A 237 -27.02 4.34 6.03
N ALA A 238 -27.87 3.89 6.99
CA ALA A 238 -29.28 4.29 7.05
C ALA A 238 -29.47 5.75 7.47
N GLY A 239 -28.49 6.31 8.20
CA GLY A 239 -28.50 7.71 8.62
C GLY A 239 -28.06 8.69 7.53
N VAL A 240 -27.61 8.21 6.36
CA VAL A 240 -27.26 9.05 5.22
C VAL A 240 -28.51 9.30 4.37
N PRO A 241 -28.80 10.55 3.99
CA PRO A 241 -29.98 10.85 3.17
C PRO A 241 -30.03 9.97 1.91
N PRO A 242 -31.17 9.35 1.60
CA PRO A 242 -31.30 8.38 0.51
C PRO A 242 -31.23 8.97 -0.89
N SER A 243 -30.93 10.24 -1.04
CA SER A 243 -30.90 10.92 -2.32
C SER A 243 -29.81 10.40 -3.22
N ALA A 244 -30.12 9.42 -4.06
CA ALA A 244 -29.36 9.01 -5.24
C ALA A 244 -27.90 8.57 -5.01
N ALA A 245 -27.49 8.28 -3.78
CA ALA A 245 -26.14 7.80 -3.51
C ALA A 245 -26.01 6.34 -3.93
N ALA A 246 -25.07 6.05 -4.83
CA ALA A 246 -24.70 4.69 -5.23
C ALA A 246 -23.60 4.11 -4.34
N GLY A 247 -22.83 4.99 -3.70
CA GLY A 247 -21.75 4.60 -2.81
C GLY A 247 -21.55 5.56 -1.64
N LEU A 248 -21.00 5.03 -0.57
CA LEU A 248 -20.71 5.77 0.66
C LEU A 248 -19.27 5.52 1.08
N LEU A 249 -18.64 6.58 1.58
CA LEU A 249 -17.34 6.54 2.24
C LEU A 249 -17.51 7.06 3.66
N PHE A 250 -17.13 6.25 4.64
CA PHE A 250 -16.98 6.67 6.02
C PHE A 250 -15.51 6.72 6.40
N THR A 251 -15.09 7.81 7.00
CA THR A 251 -13.71 7.99 7.52
C THR A 251 -13.74 8.50 8.94
N GLY A 252 -12.82 8.03 9.75
CA GLY A 252 -12.74 8.44 11.15
C GLY A 252 -11.59 7.76 11.88
N ARG A 253 -11.68 7.76 13.20
CA ARG A 253 -10.70 7.10 14.07
C ARG A 253 -11.40 6.16 15.02
N LEU A 254 -10.94 4.92 15.05
CA LEU A 254 -11.28 3.96 16.09
C LEU A 254 -10.40 4.23 17.30
N ILE A 255 -11.00 4.44 18.44
CA ILE A 255 -10.26 4.61 19.70
C ILE A 255 -10.19 3.25 20.38
N ILE A 256 -9.01 2.64 20.30
CA ILE A 256 -8.73 1.34 20.90
C ILE A 256 -8.41 1.54 22.39
N PRO A 257 -9.20 0.92 23.31
CA PRO A 257 -9.09 1.20 24.73
C PRO A 257 -7.88 0.55 25.39
N ALA A 258 -7.42 -0.59 24.90
CA ALA A 258 -6.31 -1.34 25.46
C ALA A 258 -5.56 -2.11 24.35
N ASP A 259 -4.29 -2.39 24.61
CA ASP A 259 -3.49 -3.27 23.73
C ASP A 259 -4.13 -4.65 23.63
N GLY A 260 -4.30 -5.18 22.42
CA GLY A 260 -4.95 -6.48 22.25
C GLY A 260 -5.22 -6.86 20.82
N GLU A 261 -5.84 -8.04 20.67
CA GLU A 261 -6.37 -8.52 19.40
C GLU A 261 -7.84 -8.12 19.26
N TYR A 262 -8.19 -7.55 18.12
CA TYR A 262 -9.53 -7.08 17.80
C TYR A 262 -10.00 -7.75 16.52
N THR A 263 -11.21 -8.31 16.56
CA THR A 263 -11.86 -8.91 15.39
C THR A 263 -12.95 -7.98 14.89
N PHE A 264 -12.89 -7.68 13.61
CA PHE A 264 -13.86 -6.87 12.89
C PHE A 264 -14.73 -7.78 12.07
N TYR A 265 -16.04 -7.49 12.06
CA TYR A 265 -17.05 -8.21 11.31
C TYR A 265 -17.72 -7.25 10.34
N LEU A 266 -17.92 -7.67 9.11
CA LEU A 266 -18.56 -6.89 8.06
C LEU A 266 -19.56 -7.76 7.29
N THR A 267 -20.84 -7.37 7.33
CA THR A 267 -21.89 -7.99 6.52
C THR A 267 -22.37 -6.97 5.50
N THR A 268 -22.46 -7.39 4.25
CA THR A 268 -22.95 -6.56 3.16
C THR A 268 -23.67 -7.40 2.11
N ASP A 269 -24.73 -6.84 1.51
CA ASP A 269 -25.47 -7.42 0.39
C ASP A 269 -24.93 -6.93 -0.97
N THR A 270 -24.03 -5.98 -0.97
CA THR A 270 -23.51 -5.34 -2.17
C THR A 270 -21.99 -5.48 -2.25
N GLY A 271 -21.26 -4.43 -1.99
CA GLY A 271 -19.81 -4.43 -1.92
C GLY A 271 -19.32 -3.51 -0.81
N ALA A 272 -18.31 -3.94 -0.05
CA ALA A 272 -17.71 -3.10 0.96
C ALA A 272 -16.23 -3.43 1.17
N ILE A 273 -15.43 -2.41 1.51
CA ILE A 273 -14.01 -2.56 1.86
C ILE A 273 -13.73 -1.77 3.14
N LEU A 274 -13.20 -2.47 4.13
CA LEU A 274 -12.71 -1.86 5.37
C LEU A 274 -11.17 -1.79 5.34
N ARG A 275 -10.64 -0.58 5.50
CA ARG A 275 -9.22 -0.33 5.70
C ARG A 275 -8.95 0.22 7.09
N LEU A 276 -7.87 -0.24 7.69
CA LEU A 276 -7.25 0.34 8.87
C LEU A 276 -5.85 0.83 8.50
N HIS A 277 -5.53 2.10 8.81
CA HIS A 277 -4.33 2.75 8.27
C HIS A 277 -4.24 2.58 6.74
N ALA A 278 -3.13 2.06 6.23
CA ALA A 278 -2.97 1.76 4.81
C ALA A 278 -3.43 0.34 4.44
N ALA A 279 -3.60 -0.56 5.42
CA ALA A 279 -3.92 -1.97 5.15
C ALA A 279 -5.40 -2.19 4.84
N THR A 280 -5.72 -2.97 3.81
CA THR A 280 -7.06 -3.53 3.59
C THR A 280 -7.29 -4.64 4.60
N LEU A 281 -8.20 -4.44 5.55
CA LEU A 281 -8.51 -5.42 6.58
C LEU A 281 -9.57 -6.42 6.11
N ILE A 282 -10.68 -5.93 5.53
CA ILE A 282 -11.74 -6.76 4.96
C ILE A 282 -12.04 -6.27 3.54
N ASP A 283 -11.97 -7.19 2.58
CA ASP A 283 -12.42 -7.01 1.21
C ASP A 283 -13.66 -7.87 0.97
N ALA A 284 -14.80 -7.24 0.89
CA ALA A 284 -16.10 -7.83 0.66
C ALA A 284 -16.74 -7.27 -0.64
N ASP A 285 -15.92 -6.88 -1.65
CA ASP A 285 -16.41 -6.29 -2.90
C ASP A 285 -16.84 -7.36 -3.92
N PHE A 286 -15.99 -8.38 -4.17
CA PHE A 286 -16.28 -9.42 -5.16
C PHE A 286 -16.48 -10.80 -4.53
N GLY A 287 -17.38 -11.60 -5.14
CA GLY A 287 -17.57 -13.00 -4.79
C GLY A 287 -18.27 -13.23 -3.46
N ASN A 288 -18.95 -12.23 -2.92
CA ASN A 288 -19.75 -12.39 -1.72
C ASN A 288 -21.17 -12.81 -2.10
N ALA A 289 -21.67 -13.86 -1.43
CA ALA A 289 -23.11 -14.11 -1.39
C ALA A 289 -23.78 -13.05 -0.49
N HIS A 290 -25.03 -12.70 -0.82
CA HIS A 290 -25.83 -11.79 0.01
C HIS A 290 -25.86 -12.22 1.48
N GLY A 291 -25.69 -11.28 2.38
CA GLY A 291 -25.72 -11.51 3.81
C GLY A 291 -24.55 -12.29 4.38
N THR A 292 -23.50 -12.56 3.60
CA THR A 292 -22.31 -13.25 4.09
C THR A 292 -21.50 -12.31 4.97
N GLU A 293 -21.25 -12.72 6.21
CA GLU A 293 -20.34 -12.04 7.11
C GLU A 293 -18.89 -12.41 6.77
N LYS A 294 -18.03 -11.40 6.62
CA LYS A 294 -16.58 -11.54 6.60
C LYS A 294 -15.99 -10.96 7.86
N SER A 295 -14.96 -11.62 8.38
CA SER A 295 -14.24 -11.14 9.55
C SER A 295 -12.74 -11.14 9.32
N ALA A 296 -12.04 -10.29 10.08
CA ALA A 296 -10.59 -10.26 10.14
C ALA A 296 -10.13 -9.78 11.51
N SER A 297 -9.07 -10.42 12.03
CA SER A 297 -8.46 -10.05 13.30
C SER A 297 -7.16 -9.31 13.07
N ILE A 298 -6.87 -8.35 13.93
CA ILE A 298 -5.63 -7.56 13.91
C ILE A 298 -5.26 -7.16 15.34
N ARG A 299 -3.98 -7.17 15.64
CA ARG A 299 -3.46 -6.76 16.94
C ARG A 299 -3.17 -5.26 16.94
N LEU A 300 -3.82 -4.51 17.83
CA LEU A 300 -3.75 -3.06 17.88
C LEU A 300 -3.21 -2.57 19.22
N ARG A 301 -2.38 -1.53 19.18
CA ARG A 301 -1.99 -0.77 20.36
C ARG A 301 -3.15 0.14 20.79
N ALA A 302 -3.28 0.39 22.08
CA ALA A 302 -4.22 1.38 22.60
C ALA A 302 -4.01 2.76 21.96
N GLY A 303 -5.09 3.45 21.60
CA GLY A 303 -5.05 4.77 21.00
C GLY A 303 -5.87 4.88 19.69
N PRO A 304 -5.70 5.97 18.94
CA PRO A 304 -6.46 6.25 17.72
C PRO A 304 -5.89 5.54 16.51
N HIS A 305 -6.75 4.81 15.81
CA HIS A 305 -6.46 4.16 14.54
C HIS A 305 -7.36 4.70 13.44
N PRO A 306 -6.82 5.24 12.34
CA PRO A 306 -7.63 5.73 11.25
C PRO A 306 -8.29 4.56 10.53
N PHE A 307 -9.57 4.70 10.21
CA PHE A 307 -10.28 3.75 9.37
C PHE A 307 -10.92 4.42 8.17
N ARG A 308 -11.14 3.62 7.14
CA ARG A 308 -11.92 3.96 5.96
C ARG A 308 -12.81 2.78 5.62
N LEU A 309 -14.12 3.03 5.61
CA LEU A 309 -15.13 2.06 5.17
C LEU A 309 -15.77 2.60 3.90
N SER A 310 -15.51 1.91 2.80
CA SER A 310 -16.10 2.18 1.49
C SER A 310 -17.18 1.14 1.22
N LEU A 311 -18.38 1.53 0.79
CA LEU A 311 -19.45 0.59 0.49
C LEU A 311 -20.32 1.05 -0.67
N LEU A 312 -20.95 0.11 -1.35
CA LEU A 312 -22.01 0.34 -2.32
C LEU A 312 -23.38 0.25 -1.65
N GLN A 313 -24.34 1.03 -2.13
CA GLN A 313 -25.73 0.93 -1.67
C GLN A 313 -26.54 0.00 -2.58
N ALA A 314 -27.51 -0.71 -1.99
CA ALA A 314 -28.39 -1.62 -2.73
C ALA A 314 -29.24 -0.87 -3.77
N GLY A 315 -29.46 -1.49 -4.92
CA GLY A 315 -30.34 -0.96 -5.98
C GLY A 315 -29.65 -0.15 -7.08
N VAL A 316 -28.32 0.02 -7.02
CA VAL A 316 -27.55 0.86 -7.95
C VAL A 316 -26.44 0.09 -8.68
N HIS A 317 -26.46 -1.25 -8.65
CA HIS A 317 -25.54 -2.04 -9.43
C HIS A 317 -25.84 -1.96 -10.94
N ALA A 318 -24.88 -1.47 -11.73
CA ALA A 318 -24.83 -1.84 -13.13
C ALA A 318 -24.42 -3.32 -13.22
N PRO A 319 -25.10 -4.17 -14.01
CA PRO A 319 -24.60 -5.53 -14.23
C PRO A 319 -23.21 -5.43 -14.86
N VAL A 320 -22.25 -6.11 -14.24
CA VAL A 320 -20.95 -6.33 -14.84
C VAL A 320 -21.17 -7.41 -15.92
N LEU A 321 -20.96 -7.05 -17.19
CA LEU A 321 -20.99 -7.99 -18.31
C LEU A 321 -19.81 -8.95 -18.22
#